data_6fa5848824008fcc921784f30a2fc48f
#
_entry.id   6fa5848824008fcc921784f30a2fc48f
#
_cell.length_a   1.000
_cell.length_b   1.000
_cell.length_c   1.000
_cell.angle_alpha   90.00
_cell.angle_beta   90.00
_cell.angle_gamma   90.00
#
_symmetry.space_group_name_H-M   'P 1'
#
loop_
_entity.id
_entity.type
_entity.pdbx_description
1 polymer ?
#
loop_
_entity_poly.entity_id
_entity_poly.type
_entity_poly.pdbx_seq_one_letter_code
_entity_poly.pdbx_strand_id
1 'polypeptide(L)'
;MFKNLFKKNPLVFNRSAAARVLKISHNLIIRFEEWANCVFMIIKGERPRFWTKKDYRANFAAFRKEASKELETTRLDLYSFKVANKNKDSIHYLDAKPNTIQCNCEDYRSQTRILDLMGGTAFCKHGYAALGLLGFSKLSDYIKQFEWLADDYYQEIDYDEANHYIFGGVTHW
;
A
#
# COMPACT_ATOMS: atom_id res chain seq x y z
N MET A 1 -32.28 -3.62 15.43
CA MET A 1 -31.76 -4.28 14.20
C MET A 1 -30.45 -3.57 13.83
N PHE A 2 -29.31 -4.03 14.36
CA PHE A 2 -28.00 -3.42 14.10
C PHE A 2 -27.55 -3.83 12.70
N LYS A 3 -27.66 -2.92 11.72
CA LYS A 3 -26.98 -3.08 10.43
C LYS A 3 -25.48 -3.04 10.71
N ASN A 4 -24.82 -4.21 10.69
CA ASN A 4 -23.37 -4.36 10.76
C ASN A 4 -22.75 -3.53 9.63
N LEU A 5 -22.25 -2.36 9.98
CA LEU A 5 -21.39 -1.51 9.14
C LEU A 5 -19.98 -2.11 9.10
N PHE A 6 -19.84 -3.38 8.71
CA PHE A 6 -18.54 -3.87 8.28
C PHE A 6 -18.24 -3.21 6.93
N LYS A 7 -17.46 -2.12 6.98
CA LYS A 7 -16.97 -1.48 5.76
C LYS A 7 -16.20 -2.52 4.95
N LYS A 8 -16.77 -2.96 3.83
CA LYS A 8 -16.12 -3.87 2.90
C LYS A 8 -14.86 -3.18 2.37
N ASN A 9 -13.74 -3.89 2.33
CA ASN A 9 -12.54 -3.40 1.65
C ASN A 9 -12.56 -3.89 0.18
N PRO A 10 -13.13 -3.09 -0.76
CA PRO A 10 -13.33 -3.51 -2.14
C PRO A 10 -12.03 -3.67 -2.93
N LEU A 11 -10.90 -3.18 -2.43
CA LEU A 11 -9.60 -3.35 -3.10
C LEU A 11 -8.99 -4.71 -2.85
N VAL A 12 -9.17 -5.24 -1.64
CA VAL A 12 -8.60 -6.53 -1.23
C VAL A 12 -9.61 -7.64 -1.48
N PHE A 13 -10.86 -7.47 -1.04
CA PHE A 13 -11.88 -8.50 -1.09
C PHE A 13 -12.76 -8.38 -2.33
N ASN A 14 -12.19 -8.71 -3.48
CA ASN A 14 -12.91 -8.78 -4.75
C ASN A 14 -12.36 -9.88 -5.66
N ARG A 15 -13.12 -10.22 -6.71
CA ARG A 15 -12.77 -11.26 -7.67
C ARG A 15 -11.44 -11.01 -8.38
N SER A 16 -11.17 -9.77 -8.78
CA SER A 16 -9.92 -9.41 -9.48
C SER A 16 -8.69 -9.50 -8.58
N ALA A 17 -8.82 -9.13 -7.30
CA ALA A 17 -7.77 -9.31 -6.32
C ALA A 17 -7.49 -10.80 -6.07
N ALA A 18 -8.55 -11.60 -5.92
CA ALA A 18 -8.45 -13.05 -5.75
C ALA A 18 -7.75 -13.71 -6.95
N ALA A 19 -8.10 -13.33 -8.17
CA ALA A 19 -7.46 -13.85 -9.38
C ALA A 19 -5.96 -13.59 -9.41
N ARG A 20 -5.53 -12.38 -9.02
CA ARG A 20 -4.11 -12.03 -8.91
C ARG A 20 -3.38 -12.85 -7.84
N VAL A 21 -3.97 -12.98 -6.65
CA VAL A 21 -3.39 -13.77 -5.54
C VAL A 21 -3.24 -15.24 -5.92
N LEU A 22 -4.23 -15.79 -6.63
CA LEU A 22 -4.24 -17.19 -7.08
C LEU A 22 -3.41 -17.42 -8.35
N LYS A 23 -2.98 -16.34 -9.03
CA LYS A 23 -2.30 -16.39 -10.34
C LYS A 23 -3.11 -17.12 -11.41
N ILE A 24 -4.43 -16.89 -11.43
CA ILE A 24 -5.37 -17.48 -12.39
C ILE A 24 -6.11 -16.39 -13.17
N SER A 25 -6.75 -16.77 -14.27
CA SER A 25 -7.65 -15.85 -14.99
C SER A 25 -8.86 -15.49 -14.13
N HIS A 26 -9.24 -14.22 -14.13
CA HIS A 26 -10.45 -13.72 -13.46
C HIS A 26 -11.72 -14.49 -13.84
N ASN A 27 -11.82 -14.96 -15.08
CA ASN A 27 -12.99 -15.70 -15.58
C ASN A 27 -13.12 -17.10 -14.97
N LEU A 28 -12.06 -17.64 -14.35
CA LEU A 28 -12.12 -18.92 -13.66
C LEU A 28 -12.80 -18.81 -12.29
N ILE A 29 -12.88 -17.62 -11.71
CA ILE A 29 -13.59 -17.41 -10.45
C ILE A 29 -15.08 -17.20 -10.74
N ILE A 30 -15.88 -18.24 -10.54
CA ILE A 30 -17.33 -18.24 -10.80
C ILE A 30 -18.04 -17.38 -9.75
N ARG A 31 -17.67 -17.54 -8.48
CA ARG A 31 -18.29 -16.85 -7.35
C ARG A 31 -17.23 -16.38 -6.36
N PHE A 32 -17.39 -15.18 -5.83
CA PHE A 32 -16.56 -14.60 -4.79
C PHE A 32 -17.47 -13.84 -3.82
N GLU A 33 -17.41 -14.21 -2.54
CA GLU A 33 -18.18 -13.56 -1.49
C GLU A 33 -17.28 -13.23 -0.30
N GLU A 34 -17.46 -12.03 0.23
CA GLU A 34 -16.86 -11.63 1.49
C GLU A 34 -17.87 -11.88 2.62
N TRP A 35 -17.51 -12.82 3.51
CA TRP A 35 -18.25 -13.11 4.74
C TRP A 35 -17.60 -12.40 5.93
N ALA A 36 -18.21 -12.49 7.12
CA ALA A 36 -17.72 -11.81 8.32
C ALA A 36 -16.24 -12.10 8.60
N ASN A 37 -15.85 -13.38 8.64
CA ASN A 37 -14.51 -13.82 9.04
C ASN A 37 -13.70 -14.51 7.93
N CYS A 38 -14.31 -14.76 6.78
CA CYS A 38 -13.66 -15.45 5.67
C CYS A 38 -14.12 -14.91 4.32
N VAL A 39 -13.42 -15.33 3.27
CA VAL A 39 -13.86 -15.24 1.88
C VAL A 39 -14.25 -16.63 1.38
N PHE A 40 -15.37 -16.68 0.68
CA PHE A 40 -15.85 -17.88 0.01
C PHE A 40 -15.63 -17.72 -1.49
N MET A 41 -15.07 -18.76 -2.14
CA MET A 41 -14.79 -18.75 -3.58
C MET A 41 -15.18 -20.07 -4.23
N ILE A 42 -15.76 -19.97 -5.42
CA ILE A 42 -15.94 -21.10 -6.35
C ILE A 42 -15.09 -20.82 -7.59
N ILE A 43 -14.15 -21.73 -7.85
CA ILE A 43 -13.25 -21.67 -9.00
C ILE A 43 -13.68 -22.79 -9.96
N LYS A 44 -13.72 -22.51 -11.26
CA LYS A 44 -14.10 -23.50 -12.27
C LYS A 44 -13.20 -24.72 -12.21
N GLY A 45 -13.80 -25.90 -12.05
CA GLY A 45 -13.07 -27.16 -11.95
C GLY A 45 -12.48 -27.50 -10.60
N GLU A 46 -12.70 -26.67 -9.57
CA GLU A 46 -12.20 -26.90 -8.22
C GLU A 46 -13.32 -27.01 -7.19
N ARG A 47 -13.00 -27.59 -6.02
CA ARG A 47 -13.91 -27.58 -4.87
C ARG A 47 -14.04 -26.16 -4.31
N PRO A 48 -15.21 -25.80 -3.74
CA PRO A 48 -15.38 -24.52 -3.07
C PRO A 48 -14.31 -24.30 -2.00
N ARG A 49 -13.76 -23.09 -1.94
CA ARG A 49 -12.71 -22.70 -0.98
C ARG A 49 -13.24 -21.68 0.02
N PHE A 50 -12.82 -21.88 1.27
CA PHE A 50 -12.99 -20.91 2.35
C PHE A 50 -11.61 -20.49 2.84
N TRP A 51 -11.34 -19.20 2.81
CA TRP A 51 -10.12 -18.63 3.38
C TRP A 51 -10.47 -17.67 4.51
N THR A 52 -9.77 -17.77 5.63
CA THR A 52 -9.88 -16.74 6.67
C THR A 52 -9.46 -15.40 6.09
N LYS A 53 -10.06 -14.31 6.56
CA LYS A 53 -9.64 -12.97 6.11
C LYS A 53 -8.18 -12.70 6.45
N LYS A 54 -7.66 -13.24 7.54
CA LYS A 54 -6.25 -13.15 7.94
C LYS A 54 -5.34 -13.78 6.88
N ASP A 55 -5.60 -15.04 6.52
CA ASP A 55 -4.79 -15.77 5.54
C ASP A 55 -4.92 -15.17 4.15
N TYR A 56 -6.12 -14.74 3.76
CA TYR A 56 -6.34 -14.08 2.48
C TYR A 56 -5.53 -12.77 2.38
N ARG A 57 -5.53 -11.93 3.43
CA ARG A 57 -4.71 -10.70 3.48
C ARG A 57 -3.22 -11.01 3.44
N ALA A 58 -2.77 -12.05 4.15
CA ALA A 58 -1.38 -12.49 4.14
C ALA A 58 -0.93 -12.90 2.72
N ASN A 59 -1.75 -13.69 2.02
CA ASN A 59 -1.49 -14.07 0.63
C ASN A 59 -1.50 -12.86 -0.32
N PHE A 60 -2.41 -11.90 -0.12
CA PHE A 60 -2.45 -10.68 -0.90
C PHE A 60 -1.19 -9.83 -0.71
N ALA A 61 -0.68 -9.70 0.52
CA ALA A 61 0.56 -9.02 0.83
C ALA A 61 1.77 -9.78 0.24
N ALA A 62 1.81 -11.10 0.37
CA ALA A 62 2.86 -11.95 -0.19
C ALA A 62 2.94 -11.83 -1.72
N PHE A 63 1.81 -11.80 -2.41
CA PHE A 63 1.76 -11.56 -3.85
C PHE A 63 2.40 -10.23 -4.25
N ARG A 64 2.13 -9.13 -3.51
CA ARG A 64 2.73 -7.82 -3.78
C ARG A 64 4.22 -7.79 -3.48
N LYS A 65 4.64 -8.44 -2.40
CA LYS A 65 6.04 -8.58 -2.04
C LYS A 65 6.80 -9.38 -3.11
N GLU A 66 6.22 -10.45 -3.64
CA GLU A 66 6.82 -11.20 -4.72
C GLU A 66 6.95 -10.35 -6.00
N ALA A 67 5.87 -9.64 -6.38
CA ALA A 67 5.90 -8.74 -7.53
C ALA A 67 6.86 -7.54 -7.38
N SER A 68 7.30 -7.22 -6.16
CA SER A 68 8.29 -6.16 -5.93
C SER A 68 9.71 -6.58 -6.28
N LYS A 69 10.02 -7.87 -6.30
CA LYS A 69 11.36 -8.38 -6.61
C LYS A 69 11.78 -8.15 -8.08
N GLU A 70 10.80 -7.98 -8.97
CA GLU A 70 11.03 -7.68 -10.39
C GLU A 70 11.29 -6.19 -10.66
N LEU A 71 11.23 -5.35 -9.62
CA LEU A 71 11.39 -3.92 -9.73
C LEU A 71 12.82 -3.50 -9.42
N GLU A 72 13.31 -2.54 -10.19
CA GLU A 72 14.60 -1.89 -9.91
C GLU A 72 14.35 -0.65 -9.05
N THR A 73 15.02 -0.58 -7.91
CA THR A 73 14.85 0.52 -6.97
C THR A 73 16.17 1.26 -6.83
N THR A 74 16.15 2.56 -7.06
CA THR A 74 17.27 3.47 -6.90
C THR A 74 16.93 4.49 -5.82
N ARG A 75 17.82 4.67 -4.85
CA ARG A 75 17.71 5.73 -3.86
C ARG A 75 18.16 7.04 -4.50
N LEU A 76 17.36 8.08 -4.42
CA LEU A 76 17.65 9.41 -4.95
C LEU A 76 18.28 10.31 -3.88
N ASP A 77 17.72 10.28 -2.69
CA ASP A 77 18.21 10.99 -1.50
C ASP A 77 17.89 10.20 -0.22
N LEU A 78 17.94 10.84 0.95
CA LEU A 78 17.74 10.18 2.24
C LEU A 78 16.36 9.50 2.36
N TYR A 79 15.33 10.12 1.79
CA TYR A 79 13.93 9.71 1.92
C TYR A 79 13.25 9.34 0.60
N SER A 80 13.84 9.70 -0.55
CA SER A 80 13.20 9.56 -1.86
C SER A 80 13.78 8.42 -2.68
N PHE A 81 12.91 7.70 -3.37
CA PHE A 81 13.25 6.54 -4.18
C PHE A 81 12.59 6.61 -5.54
N LYS A 82 13.33 6.12 -6.55
CA LYS A 82 12.82 5.83 -7.88
C LYS A 82 12.67 4.34 -8.04
N VAL A 83 11.49 3.86 -8.44
CA VAL A 83 11.22 2.44 -8.69
C VAL A 83 10.78 2.27 -10.12
N ALA A 84 11.55 1.50 -10.87
CA ALA A 84 11.31 1.22 -12.29
C ALA A 84 10.84 -0.22 -12.49
N ASN A 85 9.94 -0.41 -13.45
CA ASN A 85 9.57 -1.73 -13.95
C ASN A 85 10.12 -1.91 -15.36
N LYS A 86 11.19 -2.69 -15.49
CA LYS A 86 11.85 -2.92 -16.79
C LYS A 86 10.93 -3.50 -17.87
N ASN A 87 9.93 -4.29 -17.46
CA ASN A 87 9.04 -4.98 -18.38
C ASN A 87 7.87 -4.10 -18.88
N LYS A 88 7.61 -2.95 -18.25
CA LYS A 88 6.45 -2.09 -18.52
C LYS A 88 6.81 -0.64 -18.82
N ASP A 89 8.08 -0.32 -18.88
CA ASP A 89 8.60 1.05 -19.07
C ASP A 89 7.90 2.09 -18.18
N SER A 90 7.65 1.69 -16.92
CA SER A 90 6.99 2.53 -15.94
C SER A 90 7.92 2.87 -14.79
N ILE A 91 7.91 4.15 -14.40
CA ILE A 91 8.72 4.70 -13.32
C ILE A 91 7.78 5.30 -12.28
N HIS A 92 8.06 5.01 -11.01
CA HIS A 92 7.33 5.56 -9.88
C HIS A 92 8.29 6.17 -8.86
N TYR A 93 7.83 7.21 -8.18
CA TYR A 93 8.56 7.90 -7.13
C TYR A 93 7.91 7.65 -5.78
N LEU A 94 8.74 7.49 -4.76
CA LEU A 94 8.31 7.21 -3.40
C LEU A 94 9.06 8.08 -2.41
N ASP A 95 8.37 8.44 -1.33
CA ASP A 95 8.91 9.12 -0.17
C ASP A 95 8.76 8.25 1.06
N ALA A 96 9.88 7.92 1.70
CA ALA A 96 9.93 7.10 2.91
C ALA A 96 9.91 8.02 4.14
N LYS A 97 8.71 8.40 4.58
CA LYS A 97 8.50 9.19 5.80
C LYS A 97 8.61 8.30 7.04
N PRO A 98 8.92 8.83 8.22
CA PRO A 98 9.09 8.03 9.45
C PRO A 98 7.94 7.08 9.77
N ASN A 99 6.70 7.45 9.46
CA ASN A 99 5.50 6.67 9.76
C ASN A 99 4.84 6.00 8.55
N THR A 100 5.35 6.22 7.33
CA THR A 100 4.75 5.66 6.11
C THR A 100 5.71 5.73 4.93
N ILE A 101 5.45 4.92 3.90
CA ILE A 101 6.08 5.04 2.59
C ILE A 101 5.00 5.41 1.58
N GLN A 102 5.05 6.64 1.07
CA GLN A 102 4.12 7.16 0.08
C GLN A 102 4.59 6.83 -1.34
N CYS A 103 3.67 6.65 -2.28
CA CYS A 103 3.98 6.33 -3.66
C CYS A 103 3.02 7.05 -4.62
N ASN A 104 3.54 7.53 -5.74
CA ASN A 104 2.73 8.20 -6.76
C ASN A 104 1.96 7.26 -7.69
N CYS A 105 2.03 5.92 -7.52
CA CYS A 105 1.36 4.96 -8.38
C CYS A 105 -0.17 4.93 -8.16
N GLU A 106 -0.89 4.52 -9.19
CA GLU A 106 -2.37 4.43 -9.15
C GLU A 106 -2.86 3.45 -8.08
N ASP A 107 -2.18 2.31 -7.88
CA ASP A 107 -2.53 1.35 -6.84
C ASP A 107 -2.46 1.98 -5.43
N TYR A 108 -1.42 2.76 -5.13
CA TYR A 108 -1.30 3.49 -3.88
C TYR A 108 -2.41 4.53 -3.71
N ARG A 109 -2.64 5.37 -4.73
CA ARG A 109 -3.70 6.40 -4.71
C ARG A 109 -5.09 5.80 -4.53
N SER A 110 -5.37 4.68 -5.20
CA SER A 110 -6.64 3.98 -5.06
C SER A 110 -6.83 3.40 -3.67
N GLN A 111 -5.77 2.90 -3.05
CA GLN A 111 -5.81 2.41 -1.66
C GLN A 111 -6.02 3.56 -0.68
N THR A 112 -5.29 4.67 -0.80
CA THR A 112 -5.39 5.83 0.08
C THR A 112 -6.83 6.34 0.15
N ARG A 113 -7.49 6.53 -0.99
CA ARG A 113 -8.90 6.95 -1.04
C ARG A 113 -9.86 6.09 -0.23
N ILE A 114 -9.58 4.79 -0.10
CA ILE A 114 -10.47 3.86 0.61
C ILE A 114 -10.02 3.65 2.04
N LEU A 115 -8.70 3.56 2.26
CA LEU A 115 -8.14 3.24 3.57
C LEU A 115 -8.15 4.43 4.52
N ASP A 116 -8.06 5.67 4.03
CA ASP A 116 -8.23 6.88 4.85
C ASP A 116 -9.61 6.89 5.53
N LEU A 117 -10.65 6.41 4.83
CA LEU A 117 -11.98 6.26 5.39
C LEU A 117 -12.11 5.11 6.42
N MET A 118 -11.11 4.23 6.49
CA MET A 118 -11.12 2.99 7.27
C MET A 118 -10.02 2.94 8.34
N GLY A 119 -9.18 3.97 8.44
CA GLY A 119 -8.05 4.01 9.38
C GLY A 119 -6.95 3.00 9.04
N GLY A 120 -6.75 2.66 7.76
CA GLY A 120 -5.73 1.73 7.31
C GLY A 120 -4.59 2.43 6.57
N THR A 121 -3.47 1.72 6.37
CA THR A 121 -2.31 2.22 5.63
C THR A 121 -2.27 1.66 4.22
N ALA A 122 -2.14 2.54 3.22
CA ALA A 122 -1.94 2.16 1.83
C ALA A 122 -0.52 1.61 1.62
N PHE A 123 -0.38 0.49 0.91
CA PHE A 123 0.92 -0.09 0.64
C PHE A 123 0.94 -0.88 -0.67
N CYS A 124 1.70 -0.41 -1.65
CA CYS A 124 1.78 -1.01 -2.99
C CYS A 124 3.06 -1.86 -3.17
N LYS A 125 3.19 -2.54 -4.31
CA LYS A 125 4.40 -3.31 -4.62
C LYS A 125 5.67 -2.46 -4.70
N HIS A 126 5.57 -1.18 -5.11
CA HIS A 126 6.70 -0.26 -5.16
C HIS A 126 7.18 0.10 -3.75
N GLY A 127 6.24 0.24 -2.78
CA GLY A 127 6.57 0.37 -1.36
C GLY A 127 7.35 -0.83 -0.82
N TYR A 128 6.96 -2.06 -1.20
CA TYR A 128 7.75 -3.26 -0.82
C TYR A 128 9.15 -3.26 -1.43
N ALA A 129 9.33 -2.75 -2.67
CA ALA A 129 10.63 -2.65 -3.30
C ALA A 129 11.56 -1.66 -2.56
N ALA A 130 11.05 -0.46 -2.24
CA ALA A 130 11.78 0.53 -1.44
C ALA A 130 12.09 0.02 -0.03
N LEU A 131 11.11 -0.62 0.62
CA LEU A 131 11.27 -1.24 1.95
C LEU A 131 12.39 -2.30 1.96
N GLY A 132 12.44 -3.14 0.91
CA GLY A 132 13.49 -4.15 0.74
C GLY A 132 14.88 -3.53 0.58
N LEU A 133 15.00 -2.42 -0.17
CA LEU A 133 16.26 -1.68 -0.30
C LEU A 133 16.73 -1.08 1.04
N LEU A 134 15.78 -0.67 1.90
CA LEU A 134 16.05 -0.18 3.26
C LEU A 134 16.38 -1.31 4.26
N GLY A 135 16.32 -2.58 3.86
CA GLY A 135 16.63 -3.74 4.71
C GLY A 135 15.45 -4.23 5.56
N PHE A 136 14.24 -3.74 5.34
CA PHE A 136 13.05 -4.15 6.10
C PHE A 136 12.19 -5.16 5.34
N SER A 137 11.63 -6.11 6.08
CA SER A 137 10.69 -7.08 5.51
C SER A 137 9.22 -6.71 5.70
N LYS A 138 8.93 -5.84 6.66
CA LYS A 138 7.58 -5.36 7.01
C LYS A 138 7.58 -3.86 7.24
N LEU A 139 6.49 -3.21 6.84
CA LEU A 139 6.30 -1.78 7.09
C LEU A 139 6.26 -1.46 8.59
N SER A 140 5.67 -2.36 9.41
CA SER A 140 5.65 -2.21 10.87
C SER A 140 7.03 -2.14 11.51
N ASP A 141 8.00 -2.86 10.96
CA ASP A 141 9.37 -2.89 11.49
C ASP A 141 10.09 -1.59 11.13
N TYR A 142 9.86 -1.10 9.90
CA TYR A 142 10.33 0.21 9.46
C TYR A 142 9.77 1.35 10.33
N ILE A 143 8.44 1.39 10.53
CA ILE A 143 7.79 2.41 11.36
C ILE A 143 8.37 2.42 12.77
N LYS A 144 8.46 1.25 13.43
CA LYS A 144 9.03 1.14 14.78
C LYS A 144 10.47 1.64 14.87
N GLN A 145 11.28 1.41 13.83
CA GLN A 145 12.67 1.86 13.80
C GLN A 145 12.78 3.38 13.77
N PHE A 146 11.81 4.06 13.16
CA PHE A 146 11.85 5.51 12.94
C PHE A 146 10.75 6.27 13.69
N GLU A 147 9.98 5.59 14.57
CA GLU A 147 8.89 6.21 15.33
C GLU A 147 9.37 7.43 16.15
N TRP A 148 10.57 7.33 16.73
CA TRP A 148 11.18 8.41 17.51
C TRP A 148 11.61 9.63 16.68
N LEU A 149 11.79 9.48 15.36
CA LEU A 149 12.10 10.60 14.44
C LEU A 149 10.82 11.29 13.93
N ALA A 150 9.65 10.71 14.13
CA ALA A 150 8.42 11.25 13.58
C ALA A 150 8.10 12.63 14.17
N ASP A 151 8.28 12.79 15.46
CA ASP A 151 7.98 14.04 16.15
C ASP A 151 8.92 15.17 15.69
N ASP A 152 10.21 14.90 15.58
CA ASP A 152 11.21 15.87 15.10
C ASP A 152 10.97 16.21 13.61
N TYR A 153 10.69 15.22 12.77
CA TYR A 153 10.44 15.41 11.34
C TYR A 153 9.21 16.29 11.07
N TYR A 154 8.13 16.11 11.82
CA TYR A 154 6.93 16.93 11.64
C TYR A 154 7.08 18.34 12.24
N GLN A 155 7.86 18.51 13.30
CA GLN A 155 8.16 19.84 13.87
C GLN A 155 8.99 20.69 12.88
N GLU A 156 9.97 20.11 12.19
CA GLU A 156 10.75 20.82 11.17
C GLU A 156 9.88 21.29 9.99
N ILE A 157 8.95 20.45 9.52
CA ILE A 157 8.05 20.84 8.41
C ILE A 157 7.11 21.98 8.82
N ASP A 158 6.50 21.90 10.00
CA ASP A 158 5.62 22.96 10.49
C ASP A 158 6.37 24.29 10.67
N TYR A 159 7.65 24.22 11.05
CA TYR A 159 8.49 25.41 11.20
C TYR A 159 8.84 26.05 9.84
N ASP A 160 9.14 25.26 8.84
CA ASP A 160 9.44 25.74 7.48
C ASP A 160 8.19 26.30 6.78
N GLU A 161 7.02 25.65 6.94
CA GLU A 161 5.74 26.19 6.44
C GLU A 161 5.38 27.50 7.16
N ALA A 162 5.52 27.58 8.48
CA ALA A 162 5.27 28.79 9.23
C ALA A 162 6.21 29.94 8.82
N ASN A 163 7.50 29.68 8.59
CA ASN A 163 8.44 30.64 8.07
C ASN A 163 8.12 31.11 6.64
N HIS A 164 7.64 30.23 5.79
CA HIS A 164 7.22 30.60 4.43
C HIS A 164 6.02 31.58 4.44
N TYR A 165 5.07 31.40 5.36
CA TYR A 165 3.94 32.32 5.56
C TYR A 165 4.33 33.61 6.23
N ILE A 166 5.35 33.66 7.11
CA ILE A 166 5.78 34.85 7.84
C ILE A 166 6.71 35.74 6.98
N PHE A 167 7.56 35.13 6.17
CA PHE A 167 8.57 35.84 5.38
C PHE A 167 8.28 35.96 3.88
N GLY A 168 7.29 35.23 3.35
CA GLY A 168 6.86 35.28 1.95
C GLY A 168 5.94 36.45 1.60
N GLY A 169 5.64 37.34 2.54
CA GLY A 169 4.68 38.45 2.41
C GLY A 169 5.26 39.83 2.15
N VAL A 170 6.55 39.97 1.80
CA VAL A 170 7.11 41.32 1.48
C VAL A 170 8.03 41.26 0.26
N THR A 171 7.47 41.33 -0.93
CA THR A 171 8.14 41.99 -2.06
C THR A 171 7.10 42.81 -2.81
N HIS A 172 6.80 43.97 -2.28
CA HIS A 172 6.46 45.14 -3.08
C HIS A 172 7.77 45.88 -3.37
N TRP A 173 8.09 46.01 -4.62
CA TRP A 173 8.38 47.22 -5.41
C TRP A 173 8.65 46.80 -6.84
#